data_c7fd5e2182b1e98b6cf719c022d960c1
#
_entry.id   c7fd5e2182b1e98b6cf719c022d960c1
#
_cell.length_a   1.000
_cell.length_b   1.000
_cell.length_c   1.000
_cell.angle_alpha   90.00
_cell.angle_beta   90.00
_cell.angle_gamma   90.00
#
_symmetry.space_group_name_H-M   'P 1'
#
loop_
_entity.id
_entity.type
_entity.pdbx_description
1 polymer ?
#
loop_
_entity_poly.entity_id
_entity_poly.type
_entity_poly.pdbx_seq_one_letter_code
_entity_poly.pdbx_strand_id
1 'polypeptide(L)'
;MLLLALLGSLALAQTHTVQKGDTLYSIAHKYGTSVQALQQANNLSGDVIKVGQVLTVAGSSAVEATVSASFEGLAAWYGPKFHGRRTASGEPYDMYAFTAAHRSLPFGTRVRVTNPGSGQSVVVRINDRGPFTPGFIIDLSYAAAQRIGLRGSKRVRLEVLR
;
A
#
# COMPACT_ATOMS: atom_id res chain seq x y z
N MET A 1 -28.82 -31.99 14.14
CA MET A 1 -28.34 -30.67 14.65
C MET A 1 -26.81 -30.70 14.59
N LEU A 2 -26.23 -30.14 13.54
CA LEU A 2 -24.79 -30.11 13.36
C LEU A 2 -24.29 -28.74 13.80
N LEU A 3 -23.55 -28.70 14.89
CA LEU A 3 -22.96 -27.48 15.47
C LEU A 3 -21.69 -27.17 14.67
N LEU A 4 -21.75 -26.18 13.79
CA LEU A 4 -20.59 -25.69 13.02
C LEU A 4 -19.76 -24.81 13.97
N ALA A 5 -18.67 -25.33 14.49
CA ALA A 5 -17.72 -24.57 15.31
C ALA A 5 -17.00 -23.56 14.41
N LEU A 6 -17.29 -22.27 14.59
CA LEU A 6 -16.54 -21.16 14.02
C LEU A 6 -15.16 -21.11 14.71
N LEU A 7 -14.14 -21.70 14.10
CA LEU A 7 -12.74 -21.50 14.47
C LEU A 7 -12.32 -20.11 14.00
N GLY A 8 -12.55 -19.11 14.86
CA GLY A 8 -11.97 -17.78 14.69
C GLY A 8 -10.45 -17.88 14.77
N SER A 9 -9.77 -17.68 13.65
CA SER A 9 -8.31 -17.55 13.61
C SER A 9 -7.92 -16.29 14.39
N LEU A 10 -7.43 -16.47 15.63
CA LEU A 10 -6.76 -15.39 16.37
C LEU A 10 -5.48 -15.05 15.62
N ALA A 11 -5.51 -13.98 14.84
CA ALA A 11 -4.30 -13.40 14.30
C ALA A 11 -3.47 -12.88 15.50
N LEU A 12 -2.38 -13.57 15.82
CA LEU A 12 -1.43 -13.12 16.82
C LEU A 12 -0.89 -11.76 16.40
N ALA A 13 -1.14 -10.73 17.21
CA ALA A 13 -0.61 -9.40 16.98
C ALA A 13 0.92 -9.48 17.01
N GLN A 14 1.54 -9.29 15.85
CA GLN A 14 2.99 -9.28 15.72
C GLN A 14 3.51 -7.93 16.22
N THR A 15 4.58 -7.92 17.00
CA THR A 15 5.20 -6.70 17.51
C THR A 15 6.62 -6.53 16.98
N HIS A 16 7.06 -5.29 16.90
CA HIS A 16 8.44 -4.90 16.55
C HIS A 16 8.99 -3.96 17.61
N THR A 17 10.15 -4.29 18.17
CA THR A 17 10.88 -3.37 19.03
C THR A 17 11.80 -2.51 18.19
N VAL A 18 11.60 -1.19 18.23
CA VAL A 18 12.34 -0.21 17.43
C VAL A 18 13.83 -0.26 17.80
N GLN A 19 14.66 -0.42 16.79
CA GLN A 19 16.13 -0.46 16.90
C GLN A 19 16.75 0.84 16.38
N LYS A 20 18.03 1.06 16.71
CA LYS A 20 18.77 2.21 16.20
C LYS A 20 18.84 2.18 14.67
N GLY A 21 18.35 3.23 14.01
CA GLY A 21 18.27 3.33 12.55
C GLY A 21 16.94 2.95 11.96
N ASP A 22 16.00 2.42 12.76
CA ASP A 22 14.65 2.17 12.30
C ASP A 22 13.90 3.47 12.06
N THR A 23 13.04 3.41 11.05
CA THR A 23 12.03 4.41 10.74
C THR A 23 10.68 3.71 10.62
N LEU A 24 9.58 4.45 10.78
CA LEU A 24 8.24 3.89 10.50
C LEU A 24 8.17 3.28 9.11
N TYR A 25 8.89 3.88 8.15
CA TYR A 25 8.97 3.37 6.79
C TYR A 25 9.68 2.01 6.73
N SER A 26 10.90 1.88 7.30
CA SER A 26 11.67 0.62 7.25
C SER A 26 10.91 -0.51 7.94
N ILE A 27 10.23 -0.20 9.06
CA ILE A 27 9.40 -1.16 9.80
C ILE A 27 8.16 -1.54 8.96
N ALA A 28 7.44 -0.55 8.41
CA ALA A 28 6.29 -0.81 7.55
C ALA A 28 6.66 -1.70 6.34
N HIS A 29 7.79 -1.39 5.71
CA HIS A 29 8.30 -2.18 4.58
C HIS A 29 8.66 -3.62 5.00
N LYS A 30 9.35 -3.78 6.13
CA LYS A 30 9.75 -5.09 6.67
C LYS A 30 8.54 -6.01 6.92
N TYR A 31 7.43 -5.45 7.42
CA TYR A 31 6.24 -6.21 7.77
C TYR A 31 5.12 -6.15 6.73
N GLY A 32 5.38 -5.55 5.57
CA GLY A 32 4.39 -5.48 4.47
C GLY A 32 3.16 -4.67 4.80
N THR A 33 3.30 -3.67 5.66
CA THR A 33 2.24 -2.74 6.05
C THR A 33 2.55 -1.32 5.56
N SER A 34 1.73 -0.32 5.89
CA SER A 34 2.00 1.08 5.59
C SER A 34 2.38 1.86 6.85
N VAL A 35 3.11 2.98 6.68
CA VAL A 35 3.41 3.91 7.77
C VAL A 35 2.12 4.34 8.48
N GLN A 36 1.09 4.69 7.71
CA GLN A 36 -0.21 5.09 8.25
C GLN A 36 -0.88 3.99 9.08
N ALA A 37 -0.80 2.73 8.63
CA ALA A 37 -1.35 1.60 9.39
C ALA A 37 -0.56 1.38 10.69
N LEU A 38 0.76 1.54 10.67
CA LEU A 38 1.58 1.51 11.88
C LEU A 38 1.23 2.63 12.84
N GLN A 39 1.04 3.85 12.34
CA GLN A 39 0.63 5.00 13.15
C GLN A 39 -0.73 4.76 13.81
N GLN A 40 -1.72 4.30 13.07
CA GLN A 40 -3.05 3.99 13.58
C GLN A 40 -3.03 2.87 14.62
N ALA A 41 -2.32 1.77 14.34
CA ALA A 41 -2.23 0.63 15.25
C ALA A 41 -1.54 0.96 16.59
N ASN A 42 -0.73 2.04 16.61
CA ASN A 42 0.05 2.45 17.77
C ASN A 42 -0.32 3.83 18.31
N ASN A 43 -1.42 4.43 17.84
CA ASN A 43 -1.88 5.77 18.22
C ASN A 43 -0.80 6.85 18.08
N LEU A 44 0.03 6.77 17.02
CA LEU A 44 1.08 7.74 16.76
C LEU A 44 0.50 8.92 15.96
N SER A 45 0.72 10.14 16.45
CA SER A 45 0.30 11.37 15.79
C SER A 45 1.36 11.95 14.82
N GLY A 46 2.51 11.26 14.64
CA GLY A 46 3.60 11.68 13.75
C GLY A 46 4.58 10.55 13.47
N ASP A 47 5.70 10.88 12.80
CA ASP A 47 6.68 9.90 12.34
C ASP A 47 7.78 9.57 13.35
N VAL A 48 7.76 10.22 14.53
CA VAL A 48 8.80 10.07 15.55
C VAL A 48 8.57 8.79 16.35
N ILE A 49 9.55 7.90 16.30
CA ILE A 49 9.62 6.67 17.11
C ILE A 49 10.91 6.65 17.92
N LYS A 50 10.92 5.96 19.06
CA LYS A 50 12.06 5.89 19.97
C LYS A 50 12.67 4.49 19.98
N VAL A 51 13.99 4.40 20.04
CA VAL A 51 14.68 3.11 20.23
C VAL A 51 14.16 2.44 21.51
N GLY A 52 13.83 1.16 21.41
CA GLY A 52 13.18 0.39 22.49
C GLY A 52 11.66 0.49 22.53
N GLN A 53 11.03 1.37 21.75
CA GLN A 53 9.57 1.42 21.65
C GLN A 53 9.05 0.14 20.99
N VAL A 54 8.02 -0.47 21.59
CA VAL A 54 7.35 -1.64 21.01
C VAL A 54 6.20 -1.14 20.16
N LEU A 55 6.22 -1.48 18.88
CA LEU A 55 5.15 -1.18 17.94
C LEU A 55 4.38 -2.46 17.60
N THR A 56 3.07 -2.38 17.69
CA THR A 56 2.19 -3.39 17.13
C THR A 56 2.28 -3.28 15.60
N VAL A 57 2.85 -4.27 14.99
CA VAL A 57 2.85 -4.42 13.54
C VAL A 57 1.70 -5.35 13.20
N ALA A 58 0.51 -4.79 13.02
CA ALA A 58 -0.57 -5.56 12.42
C ALA A 58 -0.05 -6.00 11.05
N GLY A 59 0.38 -7.25 10.96
CA GLY A 59 0.53 -7.89 9.65
C GLY A 59 -0.76 -7.60 8.92
N SER A 60 -0.69 -7.32 7.62
CA SER A 60 -1.88 -7.09 6.82
C SER A 60 -2.87 -8.22 7.09
N SER A 61 -3.69 -8.06 8.13
CA SER A 61 -4.95 -8.80 8.21
C SER A 61 -5.63 -8.43 6.91
N ALA A 62 -5.76 -9.41 6.04
CA ALA A 62 -6.65 -9.31 4.91
C ALA A 62 -8.03 -9.01 5.51
N VAL A 63 -8.29 -7.72 5.76
CA VAL A 63 -9.66 -7.27 5.80
C VAL A 63 -10.14 -7.69 4.42
N GLU A 64 -11.07 -8.62 4.35
CA GLU A 64 -11.77 -8.93 3.12
C GLU A 64 -12.54 -7.66 2.73
N ALA A 65 -11.77 -6.70 2.20
CA ALA A 65 -12.35 -5.51 1.61
C ALA A 65 -13.14 -5.99 0.41
N THR A 66 -14.44 -5.82 0.46
CA THR A 66 -15.34 -6.22 -0.62
C THR A 66 -14.86 -5.53 -1.90
N VAL A 67 -14.51 -6.31 -2.90
CA VAL A 67 -14.09 -5.80 -4.21
C VAL A 67 -15.32 -5.19 -4.88
N SER A 68 -15.26 -3.89 -5.19
CA SER A 68 -16.36 -3.18 -5.83
C SER A 68 -16.22 -3.09 -7.36
N ALA A 69 -14.98 -3.16 -7.86
CA ALA A 69 -14.68 -3.18 -9.30
C ALA A 69 -13.28 -3.77 -9.52
N SER A 70 -13.09 -4.42 -10.66
CA SER A 70 -11.81 -5.01 -11.08
C SER A 70 -11.48 -4.58 -12.50
N PHE A 71 -10.22 -4.24 -12.75
CA PHE A 71 -9.71 -3.79 -14.05
C PHE A 71 -8.37 -4.47 -14.33
N GLU A 72 -8.03 -4.62 -15.62
CA GLU A 72 -6.71 -5.07 -16.04
C GLU A 72 -6.11 -4.11 -17.08
N GLY A 73 -4.82 -3.86 -16.99
CA GLY A 73 -4.11 -3.01 -17.93
C GLY A 73 -2.65 -2.84 -17.56
N LEU A 74 -1.95 -1.96 -18.28
CA LEU A 74 -0.54 -1.69 -18.01
C LEU A 74 -0.39 -0.78 -16.78
N ALA A 75 0.60 -1.07 -15.95
CA ALA A 75 1.09 -0.18 -14.92
C ALA A 75 2.48 0.35 -15.27
N ALA A 76 2.72 1.60 -14.91
CA ALA A 76 4.04 2.18 -14.80
C ALA A 76 4.27 2.67 -13.36
N TRP A 77 5.38 3.37 -13.12
CA TRP A 77 5.71 3.91 -11.81
C TRP A 77 6.53 5.19 -11.93
N TYR A 78 6.38 6.06 -10.93
CA TYR A 78 7.12 7.31 -10.84
C TYR A 78 8.56 7.09 -10.41
N GLY A 79 9.50 7.68 -11.15
CA GLY A 79 10.90 7.69 -10.77
C GLY A 79 11.20 8.63 -9.59
N PRO A 80 12.42 8.49 -8.99
CA PRO A 80 12.84 9.31 -7.84
C PRO A 80 12.79 10.83 -8.07
N LYS A 81 12.94 11.27 -9.32
CA LYS A 81 12.92 12.69 -9.72
C LYS A 81 11.61 13.42 -9.42
N PHE A 82 10.56 12.70 -9.11
CA PHE A 82 9.25 13.29 -8.77
C PHE A 82 9.05 13.47 -7.27
N HIS A 83 9.93 12.91 -6.43
CA HIS A 83 9.82 13.00 -4.97
C HIS A 83 9.72 14.45 -4.51
N GLY A 84 8.75 14.74 -3.64
CA GLY A 84 8.45 16.09 -3.11
C GLY A 84 7.61 16.97 -4.04
N ARG A 85 7.38 16.62 -5.31
CA ARG A 85 6.50 17.38 -6.19
C ARG A 85 5.04 17.23 -5.78
N ARG A 86 4.23 18.28 -5.98
CA ARG A 86 2.79 18.22 -5.69
C ARG A 86 2.08 17.26 -6.64
N THR A 87 1.25 16.41 -6.08
CA THR A 87 0.30 15.56 -6.78
C THR A 87 -0.98 16.35 -7.10
N ALA A 88 -1.87 15.76 -7.89
CA ALA A 88 -3.15 16.38 -8.22
C ALA A 88 -4.10 16.51 -7.01
N SER A 89 -3.90 15.74 -5.94
CA SER A 89 -4.62 15.91 -4.68
C SER A 89 -4.10 17.07 -3.82
N GLY A 90 -2.95 17.66 -4.19
CA GLY A 90 -2.28 18.71 -3.44
C GLY A 90 -1.22 18.22 -2.45
N GLU A 91 -1.13 16.94 -2.20
CA GLU A 91 -0.09 16.34 -1.35
C GLU A 91 1.27 16.34 -2.07
N PRO A 92 2.39 16.40 -1.33
CA PRO A 92 3.70 16.07 -1.91
C PRO A 92 3.74 14.58 -2.30
N TYR A 93 4.29 14.27 -3.47
CA TYR A 93 4.59 12.88 -3.82
C TYR A 93 5.69 12.33 -2.93
N ASP A 94 5.35 11.29 -2.19
CA ASP A 94 6.30 10.49 -1.42
C ASP A 94 6.57 9.17 -2.15
N MET A 95 7.80 9.01 -2.68
CA MET A 95 8.19 7.80 -3.41
C MET A 95 8.18 6.55 -2.52
N TYR A 96 8.18 6.71 -1.20
CA TYR A 96 8.21 5.63 -0.23
C TYR A 96 6.83 5.25 0.31
N ALA A 97 5.80 6.07 0.09
CA ALA A 97 4.43 5.77 0.44
C ALA A 97 3.77 4.85 -0.60
N PHE A 98 2.80 4.04 -0.19
CA PHE A 98 2.01 3.24 -1.10
C PHE A 98 0.86 4.06 -1.70
N THR A 99 1.19 4.85 -2.72
CA THR A 99 0.25 5.70 -3.44
C THR A 99 0.31 5.43 -4.95
N ALA A 100 -0.71 5.93 -5.65
CA ALA A 100 -0.75 5.81 -7.10
C ALA A 100 -1.58 6.93 -7.76
N ALA A 101 -1.35 7.13 -9.05
CA ALA A 101 -2.21 7.91 -9.92
C ALA A 101 -3.20 7.03 -10.66
N HIS A 102 -4.45 7.50 -10.76
CA HIS A 102 -5.48 6.92 -11.60
C HIS A 102 -6.30 8.03 -12.26
N ARG A 103 -6.81 7.77 -13.50
CA ARG A 103 -7.49 8.80 -14.29
C ARG A 103 -8.75 9.33 -13.63
N SER A 104 -9.57 8.47 -13.05
CA SER A 104 -10.94 8.79 -12.63
C SER A 104 -11.33 8.34 -11.22
N LEU A 105 -10.61 7.38 -10.61
CA LEU A 105 -10.95 6.96 -9.25
C LEU A 105 -10.81 8.15 -8.28
N PRO A 106 -11.76 8.37 -7.36
CA PRO A 106 -11.67 9.43 -6.37
C PRO A 106 -10.36 9.41 -5.59
N PHE A 107 -9.86 10.57 -5.20
CA PHE A 107 -8.71 10.64 -4.27
C PHE A 107 -9.09 9.96 -2.94
N GLY A 108 -8.12 9.26 -2.34
CA GLY A 108 -8.35 8.47 -1.14
C GLY A 108 -8.81 7.04 -1.41
N THR A 109 -9.29 6.72 -2.62
CA THR A 109 -9.70 5.36 -2.98
C THR A 109 -8.53 4.38 -2.76
N ARG A 110 -8.82 3.27 -2.10
CA ARG A 110 -7.87 2.18 -1.90
C ARG A 110 -8.02 1.15 -3.01
N VAL A 111 -6.90 0.76 -3.60
CA VAL A 111 -6.86 -0.18 -4.72
C VAL A 111 -5.82 -1.25 -4.41
N ARG A 112 -6.22 -2.52 -4.48
CA ARG A 112 -5.26 -3.62 -4.52
C ARG A 112 -4.73 -3.75 -5.93
N VAL A 113 -3.42 -3.68 -6.08
CA VAL A 113 -2.71 -3.88 -7.34
C VAL A 113 -1.97 -5.19 -7.27
N THR A 114 -2.30 -6.12 -8.16
CA THR A 114 -1.68 -7.43 -8.26
C THR A 114 -0.87 -7.53 -9.54
N ASN A 115 0.36 -7.99 -9.43
CA ASN A 115 1.18 -8.39 -10.57
C ASN A 115 0.94 -9.89 -10.84
N PRO A 116 0.22 -10.27 -11.90
CA PRO A 116 -0.10 -11.67 -12.17
C PRO A 116 1.13 -12.53 -12.41
N GLY A 117 2.22 -11.92 -12.92
CA GLY A 117 3.45 -12.66 -13.23
C GLY A 117 4.24 -13.09 -12.00
N SER A 118 4.12 -12.38 -10.87
CA SER A 118 4.76 -12.73 -9.60
C SER A 118 3.78 -13.21 -8.52
N GLY A 119 2.48 -13.01 -8.72
CA GLY A 119 1.45 -13.22 -7.71
C GLY A 119 1.46 -12.22 -6.56
N GLN A 120 2.40 -11.26 -6.56
CA GLN A 120 2.53 -10.28 -5.51
C GLN A 120 1.49 -9.17 -5.66
N SER A 121 1.02 -8.65 -4.53
CA SER A 121 0.07 -7.54 -4.48
C SER A 121 0.47 -6.48 -3.47
N VAL A 122 -0.08 -5.28 -3.67
CA VAL A 122 0.04 -4.14 -2.76
C VAL A 122 -1.27 -3.36 -2.76
N VAL A 123 -1.64 -2.80 -1.62
CA VAL A 123 -2.76 -1.85 -1.54
C VAL A 123 -2.18 -0.45 -1.61
N VAL A 124 -2.67 0.35 -2.56
CA VAL A 124 -2.26 1.75 -2.74
C VAL A 124 -3.44 2.67 -2.53
N ARG A 125 -3.17 3.91 -2.14
CA ARG A 125 -4.16 4.99 -2.08
C ARG A 125 -4.00 5.88 -3.32
N ILE A 126 -5.11 6.19 -3.98
CA ILE A 126 -5.12 7.12 -5.11
C ILE A 126 -4.98 8.55 -4.59
N ASN A 127 -3.93 9.26 -5.01
CA ASN A 127 -3.68 10.65 -4.65
C ASN A 127 -3.22 11.51 -5.84
N ASP A 128 -3.14 10.93 -7.03
CA ASP A 128 -2.72 11.67 -8.22
C ASP A 128 -3.57 11.32 -9.43
N ARG A 129 -3.40 12.10 -10.54
CA ARG A 129 -4.09 11.91 -11.82
C ARG A 129 -3.13 11.44 -12.90
N GLY A 130 -3.61 10.52 -13.71
CA GLY A 130 -2.89 9.82 -14.76
C GLY A 130 -3.02 8.31 -14.59
N PRO A 131 -2.27 7.53 -15.35
CA PRO A 131 -1.50 7.90 -16.55
C PRO A 131 -2.41 8.37 -17.70
N PHE A 132 -1.91 9.27 -18.53
CA PHE A 132 -2.63 9.72 -19.73
C PHE A 132 -2.14 9.00 -21.00
N THR A 133 -1.11 8.16 -20.89
CA THR A 133 -0.62 7.30 -21.96
C THR A 133 -1.63 6.19 -22.25
N PRO A 134 -2.01 5.98 -23.53
CA PRO A 134 -2.91 4.89 -23.91
C PRO A 134 -2.42 3.51 -23.43
N GLY A 135 -3.35 2.65 -22.97
CA GLY A 135 -3.05 1.30 -22.49
C GLY A 135 -2.59 1.23 -21.03
N PHE A 136 -2.18 2.35 -20.42
CA PHE A 136 -1.83 2.41 -19.01
C PHE A 136 -3.06 2.78 -18.17
N ILE A 137 -3.21 2.10 -17.04
CA ILE A 137 -4.36 2.29 -16.14
C ILE A 137 -3.96 2.83 -14.77
N ILE A 138 -2.70 2.69 -14.37
CA ILE A 138 -2.21 3.14 -13.07
C ILE A 138 -0.71 3.48 -13.14
N ASP A 139 -0.31 4.54 -12.43
CA ASP A 139 1.10 4.84 -12.14
C ASP A 139 1.35 4.67 -10.65
N LEU A 140 2.22 3.73 -10.29
CA LEU A 140 2.54 3.41 -8.90
C LEU A 140 3.63 4.32 -8.35
N SER A 141 3.63 4.53 -7.05
CA SER A 141 4.83 5.02 -6.35
C SER A 141 5.98 4.02 -6.50
N TYR A 142 7.20 4.48 -6.29
CA TYR A 142 8.38 3.63 -6.33
C TYR A 142 8.26 2.44 -5.36
N ALA A 143 7.90 2.70 -4.09
CA ALA A 143 7.74 1.66 -3.09
C ALA A 143 6.66 0.63 -3.47
N ALA A 144 5.52 1.08 -4.00
CA ALA A 144 4.46 0.18 -4.44
C ALA A 144 4.91 -0.71 -5.61
N ALA A 145 5.62 -0.14 -6.59
CA ALA A 145 6.17 -0.88 -7.72
C ALA A 145 7.18 -1.94 -7.26
N GLN A 146 8.10 -1.58 -6.36
CA GLN A 146 9.07 -2.53 -5.79
C GLN A 146 8.35 -3.67 -5.04
N ARG A 147 7.30 -3.36 -4.29
CA ARG A 147 6.55 -4.33 -3.49
C ARG A 147 5.95 -5.46 -4.32
N ILE A 148 5.57 -5.21 -5.56
CA ILE A 148 4.99 -6.20 -6.49
C ILE A 148 5.97 -6.68 -7.56
N GLY A 149 7.25 -6.35 -7.43
CA GLY A 149 8.28 -6.72 -8.41
C GLY A 149 8.07 -6.11 -9.80
N LEU A 150 7.49 -4.90 -9.86
CA LEU A 150 7.26 -4.19 -11.12
C LEU A 150 8.57 -3.57 -11.61
N ARG A 151 9.22 -4.22 -12.57
CA ARG A 151 10.39 -3.70 -13.28
C ARG A 151 9.97 -3.29 -14.69
N GLY A 152 9.95 -1.98 -14.96
CA GLY A 152 9.39 -1.43 -16.20
C GLY A 152 7.86 -1.50 -16.21
N SER A 153 7.24 -1.41 -17.39
CA SER A 153 5.79 -1.48 -17.57
C SER A 153 5.34 -2.94 -17.65
N LYS A 154 4.33 -3.30 -16.87
CA LYS A 154 3.75 -4.65 -16.89
C LYS A 154 2.24 -4.60 -16.72
N ARG A 155 1.56 -5.66 -17.21
CA ARG A 155 0.14 -5.84 -16.95
C ARG A 155 -0.08 -6.14 -15.46
N VAL A 156 -1.09 -5.48 -14.89
CA VAL A 156 -1.53 -5.67 -13.51
C VAL A 156 -3.04 -5.81 -13.47
N ARG A 157 -3.52 -6.40 -12.37
CA ARG A 157 -4.94 -6.39 -12.00
C ARG A 157 -5.15 -5.37 -10.88
N LEU A 158 -6.17 -4.54 -11.03
CA LEU A 158 -6.62 -3.58 -10.02
C LEU A 158 -7.95 -4.05 -9.43
N GLU A 159 -8.07 -3.99 -8.12
CA GLU A 159 -9.30 -4.27 -7.38
C GLU A 159 -9.59 -3.09 -6.47
N VAL A 160 -10.70 -2.40 -6.72
CA VAL A 160 -11.13 -1.28 -5.87
C VAL A 160 -11.70 -1.83 -4.58
N LEU A 161 -11.15 -1.40 -3.45
CA LEU A 161 -11.55 -1.83 -2.12
C LEU A 161 -12.56 -0.85 -1.52
N ARG A 162 -13.55 -1.39 -0.84
CA ARG A 162 -14.53 -0.62 -0.04
C ARG A 162 -14.12 -0.55 1.42
#